data_b3b474189357a9f58491a0274bbe2e06
#
_entry.id   b3b474189357a9f58491a0274bbe2e06
#
_cell.length_a   1.000
_cell.length_b   1.000
_cell.length_c   1.000
_cell.angle_alpha   90.00
_cell.angle_beta   90.00
_cell.angle_gamma   90.00
#
_symmetry.space_group_name_H-M   'P 1'
#
loop_
_entity.id
_entity.type
_entity.pdbx_description
1 polymer ?
#
loop_
_entity_poly.entity_id
_entity_poly.type
_entity_poly.pdbx_seq_one_letter_code
_entity_poly.pdbx_strand_id
1 'polypeptide(L)'
;MLEKFLSKTKFDSYEDFMQNFKVNVPENFNFGYDVVDEWARTNPDKPALLWTNEQGEKIQFTFADIKRESDKAASFFTSLGIGRGDMVMLILKRRYQFWFSIIALHKIGATTIPATHLLTAKDIVYRCQSADIKAIVAVGDDIVLKHIDDALPKCPSLKYRISTGPHIPDGWLDFNKGCAEAAPFVRPAKANSNDDISLMYFTSGTTGEPKMVAHSFTYPLGHIITGSYWHNLH
;
A
#
# COMPACT_ATOMS: atom_id res chain seq x y z
N MET A 1 -6.17 17.49 11.16
CA MET A 1 -6.45 16.26 10.38
C MET A 1 -7.46 15.35 11.06
N LEU A 2 -7.29 14.98 12.35
CA LEU A 2 -8.24 14.12 13.08
C LEU A 2 -9.67 14.69 13.13
N GLU A 3 -9.81 15.99 13.24
CA GLU A 3 -11.08 16.74 13.25
C GLU A 3 -11.94 16.53 11.99
N LYS A 4 -11.36 16.05 10.89
CA LYS A 4 -12.12 15.62 9.70
C LYS A 4 -12.89 14.33 9.96
N PHE A 5 -12.37 13.47 10.83
CA PHE A 5 -12.88 12.11 11.05
C PHE A 5 -13.45 11.89 12.44
N LEU A 6 -13.22 12.81 13.37
CA LEU A 6 -13.74 12.76 14.74
C LEU A 6 -14.54 14.00 15.08
N SER A 7 -15.71 13.81 15.67
CA SER A 7 -16.54 14.93 16.18
C SER A 7 -15.92 15.58 17.43
N LYS A 8 -15.15 14.81 18.20
CA LYS A 8 -14.43 15.25 19.40
C LYS A 8 -13.06 14.55 19.45
N THR A 9 -12.00 15.31 19.70
CA THR A 9 -10.61 14.80 19.69
C THR A 9 -9.94 14.80 21.06
N LYS A 10 -10.54 15.47 22.06
CA LYS A 10 -10.06 15.51 23.46
C LYS A 10 -11.19 15.08 24.37
N PHE A 11 -10.89 14.25 25.34
CA PHE A 11 -11.87 13.67 26.28
C PHE A 11 -11.39 13.93 27.70
N ASP A 12 -12.33 14.29 28.58
CA ASP A 12 -12.02 14.65 29.94
C ASP A 12 -11.97 13.44 30.91
N SER A 13 -12.61 12.33 30.51
CA SER A 13 -12.61 11.06 31.22
C SER A 13 -12.83 9.87 30.28
N TYR A 14 -12.71 8.65 30.81
CA TYR A 14 -13.05 7.43 30.09
C TYR A 14 -14.54 7.37 29.73
N GLU A 15 -15.40 7.80 30.62
CA GLU A 15 -16.86 7.86 30.40
C GLU A 15 -17.20 8.83 29.26
N ASP A 16 -16.55 10.00 29.24
CA ASP A 16 -16.67 10.98 28.17
C ASP A 16 -16.21 10.38 26.84
N PHE A 17 -15.08 9.65 26.83
CA PHE A 17 -14.60 8.95 25.65
C PHE A 17 -15.62 7.92 25.16
N MET A 18 -16.12 7.06 26.05
CA MET A 18 -17.08 6.01 25.68
C MET A 18 -18.39 6.56 25.10
N GLN A 19 -18.82 7.72 25.57
CA GLN A 19 -20.07 8.35 25.13
C GLN A 19 -19.90 9.16 23.84
N ASN A 20 -18.75 9.79 23.65
CA ASN A 20 -18.57 10.83 22.63
C ASN A 20 -17.56 10.49 21.54
N PHE A 21 -16.80 9.38 21.68
CA PHE A 21 -15.92 8.94 20.59
C PHE A 21 -16.76 8.40 19.43
N LYS A 22 -16.71 9.12 18.33
CA LYS A 22 -17.43 8.74 17.12
C LYS A 22 -16.59 9.05 15.88
N VAL A 23 -16.35 8.02 15.08
CA VAL A 23 -15.68 8.17 13.78
C VAL A 23 -16.70 8.53 12.72
N ASN A 24 -16.49 9.66 12.06
CA ASN A 24 -17.22 10.07 10.88
C ASN A 24 -16.54 9.45 9.66
N VAL A 25 -17.22 8.50 9.03
CA VAL A 25 -16.69 7.80 7.85
C VAL A 25 -17.17 8.54 6.60
N PRO A 26 -16.26 9.17 5.81
CA PRO A 26 -16.63 9.78 4.54
C PRO A 26 -17.15 8.76 3.55
N GLU A 27 -18.01 9.19 2.65
CA GLU A 27 -18.39 8.38 1.49
C GLU A 27 -17.17 8.17 0.58
N ASN A 28 -16.94 6.91 0.16
CA ASN A 28 -15.82 6.52 -0.68
C ASN A 28 -14.45 6.97 -0.12
N PHE A 29 -14.27 6.81 1.22
CA PHE A 29 -13.01 7.14 1.89
C PHE A 29 -11.82 6.48 1.21
N ASN A 30 -10.77 7.28 0.98
CA ASN A 30 -9.53 6.80 0.38
C ASN A 30 -8.33 7.42 1.10
N PHE A 31 -7.55 6.61 1.78
CA PHE A 31 -6.40 7.09 2.58
C PHE A 31 -5.40 7.90 1.73
N GLY A 32 -5.19 7.53 0.47
CA GLY A 32 -4.32 8.28 -0.44
C GLY A 32 -4.79 9.71 -0.67
N TYR A 33 -6.09 9.92 -0.85
CA TYR A 33 -6.66 11.24 -1.11
C TYR A 33 -7.01 12.00 0.16
N ASP A 34 -7.74 11.35 1.08
CA ASP A 34 -8.34 12.04 2.23
C ASP A 34 -7.33 12.31 3.36
N VAL A 35 -6.20 11.60 3.35
CA VAL A 35 -5.14 11.79 4.35
C VAL A 35 -3.85 12.27 3.70
N VAL A 36 -3.25 11.49 2.78
CA VAL A 36 -1.91 11.81 2.24
C VAL A 36 -1.94 13.06 1.37
N ASP A 37 -2.85 13.13 0.39
CA ASP A 37 -2.94 14.29 -0.50
C ASP A 37 -3.45 15.52 0.24
N GLU A 38 -4.29 15.34 1.25
CA GLU A 38 -4.76 16.45 2.08
C GLU A 38 -3.63 17.04 2.94
N TRP A 39 -2.75 16.22 3.51
CA TRP A 39 -1.53 16.71 4.16
C TRP A 39 -0.60 17.41 3.17
N ALA A 40 -0.42 16.86 1.97
CA ALA A 40 0.37 17.51 0.92
C ALA A 40 -0.20 18.87 0.50
N ARG A 41 -1.54 19.04 0.56
CA ARG A 41 -2.21 20.28 0.24
C ARG A 41 -2.10 21.33 1.38
N THR A 42 -2.25 20.89 2.63
CA THR A 42 -2.35 21.79 3.80
C THR A 42 -1.00 22.09 4.45
N ASN A 43 -0.07 21.14 4.39
CA ASN A 43 1.27 21.27 4.96
C ASN A 43 2.29 20.44 4.14
N PRO A 44 2.62 20.89 2.92
CA PRO A 44 3.41 20.15 1.94
C PRO A 44 4.79 19.74 2.47
N ASP A 45 5.43 20.60 3.26
CA ASP A 45 6.80 20.42 3.75
C ASP A 45 6.87 19.58 5.04
N LYS A 46 5.71 19.18 5.60
CA LYS A 46 5.69 18.32 6.78
C LYS A 46 6.39 17.00 6.49
N PRO A 47 7.36 16.56 7.34
CA PRO A 47 7.96 15.24 7.21
C PRO A 47 6.91 14.12 7.28
N ALA A 48 6.96 13.23 6.30
CA ALA A 48 6.03 12.09 6.19
C ALA A 48 6.73 10.75 6.39
N LEU A 49 7.97 10.61 5.90
CA LEU A 49 8.73 9.37 5.98
C LEU A 49 10.22 9.68 6.12
N LEU A 50 10.86 9.10 7.11
CA LEU A 50 12.32 9.03 7.21
C LEU A 50 12.75 7.58 6.90
N TRP A 51 13.47 7.40 5.81
CA TRP A 51 14.04 6.12 5.43
C TRP A 51 15.55 6.08 5.71
N THR A 52 16.01 4.94 6.19
CA THR A 52 17.43 4.68 6.38
C THR A 52 17.77 3.23 6.03
N ASN A 53 18.99 2.96 5.62
CA ASN A 53 19.52 1.61 5.34
C ASN A 53 20.70 1.27 6.26
N GLU A 54 21.23 0.06 6.09
CA GLU A 54 22.37 -0.45 6.87
C GLU A 54 23.68 0.26 6.57
N GLN A 55 23.78 0.93 5.43
CA GLN A 55 24.92 1.76 5.03
C GLN A 55 24.90 3.17 5.67
N GLY A 56 23.84 3.46 6.44
CA GLY A 56 23.68 4.76 7.11
C GLY A 56 23.13 5.87 6.19
N GLU A 57 22.71 5.53 4.97
CA GLU A 57 22.02 6.49 4.11
C GLU A 57 20.68 6.87 4.74
N LYS A 58 20.32 8.15 4.62
CA LYS A 58 19.07 8.70 5.13
C LYS A 58 18.39 9.53 4.05
N ILE A 59 17.11 9.26 3.82
CA ILE A 59 16.26 10.06 2.93
C ILE A 59 15.00 10.43 3.70
N GLN A 60 14.71 11.73 3.77
CA GLN A 60 13.47 12.23 4.32
C GLN A 60 12.54 12.65 3.19
N PHE A 61 11.32 12.16 3.22
CA PHE A 61 10.26 12.54 2.30
C PHE A 61 9.22 13.39 3.05
N THR A 62 8.78 14.46 2.42
CA THR A 62 7.65 15.27 2.86
C THR A 62 6.32 14.67 2.36
N PHE A 63 5.19 15.17 2.84
CA PHE A 63 3.88 14.78 2.28
C PHE A 63 3.74 15.18 0.80
N ALA A 64 4.32 16.29 0.38
CA ALA A 64 4.38 16.66 -1.04
C ALA A 64 5.15 15.64 -1.87
N ASP A 65 6.28 15.12 -1.35
CA ASP A 65 7.05 14.07 -2.00
C ASP A 65 6.26 12.75 -2.10
N ILE A 66 5.63 12.31 -0.99
CA ILE A 66 4.82 11.09 -0.99
C ILE A 66 3.68 11.20 -1.99
N LYS A 67 2.99 12.35 -2.03
CA LYS A 67 1.95 12.58 -3.04
C LYS A 67 2.52 12.47 -4.46
N ARG A 68 3.59 13.19 -4.76
CA ARG A 68 4.21 13.21 -6.09
C ARG A 68 4.64 11.82 -6.55
N GLU A 69 5.36 11.08 -5.69
CA GLU A 69 5.88 9.76 -6.05
C GLU A 69 4.77 8.70 -6.12
N SER A 70 3.75 8.80 -5.25
CA SER A 70 2.58 7.92 -5.35
C SER A 70 1.70 8.22 -6.56
N ASP A 71 1.61 9.47 -7.01
CA ASP A 71 0.92 9.82 -8.25
C ASP A 71 1.61 9.23 -9.49
N LYS A 72 2.95 9.30 -9.54
CA LYS A 72 3.74 8.65 -10.61
C LYS A 72 3.54 7.12 -10.61
N ALA A 73 3.61 6.50 -9.44
CA ALA A 73 3.38 5.07 -9.31
C ALA A 73 1.94 4.68 -9.68
N ALA A 74 0.93 5.48 -9.32
CA ALA A 74 -0.46 5.26 -9.70
C ALA A 74 -0.65 5.33 -11.22
N SER A 75 -0.03 6.31 -11.87
CA SER A 75 -0.05 6.43 -13.33
C SER A 75 0.65 5.25 -14.00
N PHE A 76 1.80 4.82 -13.49
CA PHE A 76 2.51 3.64 -13.99
C PHE A 76 1.64 2.38 -13.86
N PHE A 77 1.05 2.11 -12.70
CA PHE A 77 0.16 0.96 -12.53
C PHE A 77 -1.06 1.03 -13.45
N THR A 78 -1.65 2.21 -13.61
CA THR A 78 -2.79 2.41 -14.51
C THR A 78 -2.40 2.15 -15.97
N SER A 79 -1.20 2.54 -16.42
CA SER A 79 -0.71 2.25 -17.78
C SER A 79 -0.56 0.75 -18.05
N LEU A 80 -0.38 -0.06 -17.01
CA LEU A 80 -0.39 -1.53 -17.07
C LEU A 80 -1.81 -2.12 -16.99
N GLY A 81 -2.84 -1.29 -16.96
CA GLY A 81 -4.22 -1.74 -16.79
C GLY A 81 -4.54 -2.27 -15.39
N ILE A 82 -3.76 -1.87 -14.36
CA ILE A 82 -4.07 -2.17 -12.96
C ILE A 82 -5.03 -1.09 -12.45
N GLY A 83 -6.09 -1.50 -11.79
CA GLY A 83 -7.13 -0.62 -11.28
C GLY A 83 -7.97 -1.25 -10.18
N ARG A 84 -9.18 -0.73 -10.00
CA ARG A 84 -10.09 -1.11 -8.92
C ARG A 84 -10.31 -2.62 -8.86
N GLY A 85 -10.05 -3.20 -7.68
CA GLY A 85 -10.24 -4.63 -7.40
C GLY A 85 -9.09 -5.54 -7.85
N ASP A 86 -8.12 -5.04 -8.62
CA ASP A 86 -6.94 -5.83 -8.98
C ASP A 86 -6.04 -6.07 -7.76
N MET A 87 -5.50 -7.27 -7.64
CA MET A 87 -4.63 -7.68 -6.55
C MET A 87 -3.16 -7.47 -6.91
N VAL A 88 -2.43 -6.72 -6.08
CA VAL A 88 -0.99 -6.44 -6.27
C VAL A 88 -0.21 -6.82 -5.03
N MET A 89 0.73 -7.76 -5.16
CA MET A 89 1.60 -8.17 -4.06
C MET A 89 2.86 -7.32 -4.01
N LEU A 90 3.23 -6.87 -2.79
CA LEU A 90 4.42 -6.06 -2.53
C LEU A 90 5.42 -6.85 -1.69
N ILE A 91 6.57 -7.23 -2.28
CA ILE A 91 7.69 -7.92 -1.63
C ILE A 91 8.90 -6.97 -1.59
N LEU A 92 8.80 -5.90 -0.81
CA LEU A 92 9.72 -4.76 -0.90
C LEU A 92 10.67 -4.60 0.29
N LYS A 93 10.73 -5.57 1.22
CA LYS A 93 11.55 -5.44 2.43
C LYS A 93 11.29 -4.09 3.10
N ARG A 94 12.37 -3.32 3.38
CA ARG A 94 12.32 -1.98 3.98
C ARG A 94 12.58 -0.89 2.95
N ARG A 95 12.14 -1.03 1.71
CA ARG A 95 12.31 -0.02 0.66
C ARG A 95 11.23 1.05 0.77
N TYR A 96 11.58 2.32 0.54
CA TYR A 96 10.61 3.43 0.54
C TYR A 96 9.59 3.34 -0.60
N GLN A 97 9.91 2.64 -1.69
CA GLN A 97 8.97 2.35 -2.77
C GLN A 97 7.72 1.57 -2.30
N PHE A 98 7.79 0.88 -1.15
CA PHE A 98 6.61 0.27 -0.52
C PHE A 98 5.51 1.31 -0.26
N TRP A 99 5.90 2.46 0.31
CA TRP A 99 4.96 3.53 0.64
C TRP A 99 4.39 4.21 -0.60
N PHE A 100 5.21 4.42 -1.62
CA PHE A 100 4.73 4.95 -2.90
C PHE A 100 3.74 3.99 -3.57
N SER A 101 4.06 2.70 -3.57
CA SER A 101 3.20 1.67 -4.16
C SER A 101 1.87 1.50 -3.44
N ILE A 102 1.87 1.38 -2.09
CA ILE A 102 0.62 1.17 -1.35
C ILE A 102 -0.32 2.37 -1.47
N ILE A 103 0.21 3.60 -1.40
CA ILE A 103 -0.60 4.80 -1.58
C ILE A 103 -1.12 4.90 -3.03
N ALA A 104 -0.28 4.58 -4.01
CA ALA A 104 -0.68 4.54 -5.42
C ALA A 104 -1.82 3.55 -5.67
N LEU A 105 -1.70 2.32 -5.13
CA LEU A 105 -2.73 1.30 -5.24
C LEU A 105 -4.05 1.73 -4.59
N HIS A 106 -4.00 2.39 -3.42
CA HIS A 106 -5.19 3.01 -2.83
C HIS A 106 -5.82 4.04 -3.78
N LYS A 107 -5.02 4.92 -4.40
CA LYS A 107 -5.52 5.97 -5.31
C LYS A 107 -6.26 5.41 -6.53
N ILE A 108 -5.87 4.23 -7.00
CA ILE A 108 -6.52 3.58 -8.16
C ILE A 108 -7.54 2.50 -7.77
N GLY A 109 -7.79 2.31 -6.47
CA GLY A 109 -8.77 1.33 -5.97
C GLY A 109 -8.32 -0.12 -6.04
N ALA A 110 -7.03 -0.38 -6.22
CA ALA A 110 -6.47 -1.73 -6.23
C ALA A 110 -6.21 -2.23 -4.80
N THR A 111 -6.20 -3.54 -4.63
CA THR A 111 -5.92 -4.20 -3.36
C THR A 111 -4.42 -4.47 -3.21
N THR A 112 -3.85 -4.02 -2.11
CA THR A 112 -2.46 -4.29 -1.77
C THR A 112 -2.33 -5.58 -0.96
N ILE A 113 -1.35 -6.43 -1.29
CA ILE A 113 -0.98 -7.62 -0.52
C ILE A 113 0.47 -7.48 -0.05
N PRO A 114 0.72 -6.93 1.15
CA PRO A 114 2.07 -6.89 1.71
C PRO A 114 2.57 -8.30 1.99
N ALA A 115 3.81 -8.59 1.59
CA ALA A 115 4.39 -9.91 1.76
C ALA A 115 5.87 -9.84 2.17
N THR A 116 6.29 -10.83 2.94
CA THR A 116 7.70 -10.97 3.34
C THR A 116 8.56 -11.44 2.18
N HIS A 117 9.82 -11.03 2.19
CA HIS A 117 10.84 -11.49 1.25
C HIS A 117 11.32 -12.95 1.51
N LEU A 118 10.83 -13.57 2.58
CA LEU A 118 11.17 -14.94 2.93
C LEU A 118 10.26 -15.97 2.23
N LEU A 119 9.31 -15.53 1.41
CA LEU A 119 8.44 -16.43 0.65
C LEU A 119 9.24 -17.27 -0.34
N THR A 120 8.98 -18.57 -0.32
CA THR A 120 9.47 -19.50 -1.34
C THR A 120 8.59 -19.48 -2.58
N ALA A 121 9.04 -20.09 -3.68
CA ALA A 121 8.22 -20.23 -4.89
C ALA A 121 6.87 -20.93 -4.61
N LYS A 122 6.83 -21.94 -3.73
CA LYS A 122 5.57 -22.60 -3.31
C LYS A 122 4.62 -21.62 -2.64
N ASP A 123 5.14 -20.79 -1.74
CA ASP A 123 4.33 -19.80 -1.03
C ASP A 123 3.76 -18.73 -1.96
N ILE A 124 4.52 -18.34 -2.97
CA ILE A 124 4.09 -17.39 -3.99
C ILE A 124 2.99 -18.00 -4.86
N VAL A 125 3.17 -19.23 -5.33
CA VAL A 125 2.14 -19.96 -6.10
C VAL A 125 0.82 -20.01 -5.33
N TYR A 126 0.86 -20.41 -4.06
CA TYR A 126 -0.34 -20.48 -3.23
C TYR A 126 -1.07 -19.13 -3.17
N ARG A 127 -0.35 -18.05 -2.91
CA ARG A 127 -0.94 -16.70 -2.82
C ARG A 127 -1.47 -16.20 -4.16
N CYS A 128 -0.75 -16.45 -5.24
CA CYS A 128 -1.19 -16.07 -6.59
C CYS A 128 -2.49 -16.77 -6.96
N GLN A 129 -2.60 -18.07 -6.68
CA GLN A 129 -3.80 -18.85 -6.99
C GLN A 129 -4.98 -18.53 -6.07
N SER A 130 -4.71 -18.22 -4.78
CA SER A 130 -5.76 -17.91 -3.80
C SER A 130 -6.36 -16.51 -3.97
N ALA A 131 -5.58 -15.54 -4.47
CA ALA A 131 -5.98 -14.14 -4.57
C ALA A 131 -5.96 -13.59 -5.99
N ASP A 132 -5.79 -14.41 -7.02
CA ASP A 132 -5.72 -13.99 -8.44
C ASP A 132 -4.77 -12.79 -8.66
N ILE A 133 -3.56 -12.87 -8.07
CA ILE A 133 -2.60 -11.77 -8.09
C ILE A 133 -2.20 -11.42 -9.52
N LYS A 134 -2.44 -10.17 -9.90
CA LYS A 134 -2.19 -9.64 -11.24
C LYS A 134 -0.77 -9.11 -11.44
N ALA A 135 -0.18 -8.55 -10.37
CA ALA A 135 1.17 -8.01 -10.39
C ALA A 135 1.91 -8.27 -9.07
N ILE A 136 3.23 -8.41 -9.16
CA ILE A 136 4.14 -8.44 -8.02
C ILE A 136 5.15 -7.31 -8.20
N VAL A 137 5.28 -6.44 -7.18
CA VAL A 137 6.36 -5.47 -7.07
C VAL A 137 7.37 -6.00 -6.06
N ALA A 138 8.59 -6.25 -6.48
CA ALA A 138 9.61 -6.88 -5.66
C ALA A 138 10.87 -6.03 -5.51
N VAL A 139 11.58 -6.23 -4.39
CA VAL A 139 12.94 -5.73 -4.25
C VAL A 139 13.86 -6.47 -5.24
N GLY A 140 14.84 -5.76 -5.81
CA GLY A 140 15.82 -6.34 -6.72
C GLY A 140 16.85 -7.21 -6.00
N ASP A 141 16.39 -8.27 -5.35
CA ASP A 141 17.18 -9.27 -4.63
C ASP A 141 17.09 -10.58 -5.40
N ASP A 142 18.22 -11.14 -5.78
CA ASP A 142 18.31 -12.29 -6.70
C ASP A 142 17.49 -13.50 -6.21
N ILE A 143 17.47 -13.75 -4.90
CA ILE A 143 16.71 -14.86 -4.32
C ILE A 143 15.20 -14.61 -4.44
N VAL A 144 14.77 -13.38 -4.14
CA VAL A 144 13.35 -13.00 -4.23
C VAL A 144 12.88 -13.06 -5.68
N LEU A 145 13.64 -12.49 -6.61
CA LEU A 145 13.34 -12.49 -8.04
C LEU A 145 13.25 -13.91 -8.59
N LYS A 146 14.25 -14.76 -8.23
CA LYS A 146 14.27 -16.18 -8.62
C LYS A 146 13.02 -16.93 -8.12
N HIS A 147 12.62 -16.76 -6.85
CA HIS A 147 11.43 -17.45 -6.32
C HIS A 147 10.15 -17.04 -7.06
N ILE A 148 10.06 -15.76 -7.49
CA ILE A 148 8.92 -15.28 -8.27
C ILE A 148 8.94 -15.88 -9.68
N ASP A 149 10.11 -15.96 -10.32
CA ASP A 149 10.25 -16.57 -11.64
C ASP A 149 9.97 -18.07 -11.62
N ASP A 150 10.45 -18.79 -10.59
CA ASP A 150 10.16 -20.22 -10.40
C ASP A 150 8.64 -20.48 -10.17
N ALA A 151 7.92 -19.50 -9.58
CA ALA A 151 6.48 -19.60 -9.35
C ALA A 151 5.65 -19.30 -10.61
N LEU A 152 6.15 -18.47 -11.51
CA LEU A 152 5.42 -17.92 -12.67
C LEU A 152 4.64 -18.95 -13.50
N PRO A 153 5.21 -20.14 -13.84
CA PRO A 153 4.50 -21.14 -14.65
C PRO A 153 3.19 -21.65 -14.02
N LYS A 154 3.03 -21.48 -12.70
CA LYS A 154 1.86 -21.93 -11.93
C LYS A 154 0.94 -20.78 -11.50
N CYS A 155 1.20 -19.55 -11.97
CA CYS A 155 0.50 -18.33 -11.60
C CYS A 155 -0.15 -17.67 -12.83
N PRO A 156 -1.23 -18.23 -13.40
CA PRO A 156 -1.80 -17.76 -14.67
C PRO A 156 -2.37 -16.33 -14.59
N SER A 157 -2.75 -15.86 -13.41
CA SER A 157 -3.20 -14.48 -13.17
C SER A 157 -2.07 -13.45 -13.17
N LEU A 158 -0.83 -13.87 -12.88
CA LEU A 158 0.34 -12.99 -12.74
C LEU A 158 0.82 -12.50 -14.12
N LYS A 159 0.46 -11.25 -14.44
CA LYS A 159 0.81 -10.62 -15.73
C LYS A 159 2.08 -9.79 -15.63
N TYR A 160 2.35 -9.16 -14.50
CA TYR A 160 3.45 -8.20 -14.36
C TYR A 160 4.35 -8.55 -13.18
N ARG A 161 5.64 -8.62 -13.46
CA ARG A 161 6.73 -8.70 -12.50
C ARG A 161 7.50 -7.40 -12.59
N ILE A 162 7.56 -6.67 -11.47
CA ILE A 162 8.10 -5.31 -11.39
C ILE A 162 9.20 -5.30 -10.33
N SER A 163 10.39 -4.85 -10.68
CA SER A 163 11.53 -4.76 -9.74
C SER A 163 11.85 -3.32 -9.40
N THR A 164 12.27 -3.07 -8.14
CA THR A 164 12.78 -1.77 -7.66
C THR A 164 14.30 -1.72 -7.55
N GLY A 165 15.00 -2.77 -7.99
CA GLY A 165 16.44 -2.90 -7.85
C GLY A 165 17.24 -2.19 -8.94
N PRO A 166 18.58 -2.12 -8.78
CA PRO A 166 19.47 -1.60 -9.82
C PRO A 166 19.60 -2.56 -11.01
N HIS A 167 19.34 -3.84 -10.81
CA HIS A 167 19.33 -4.86 -11.85
C HIS A 167 17.90 -5.29 -12.12
N ILE A 168 17.49 -5.23 -13.38
CA ILE A 168 16.17 -5.61 -13.86
C ILE A 168 16.36 -6.84 -14.78
N PRO A 169 15.92 -8.03 -14.34
CA PRO A 169 16.03 -9.24 -15.17
C PRO A 169 15.16 -9.17 -16.43
N ASP A 170 15.48 -10.00 -17.42
CA ASP A 170 14.68 -10.13 -18.63
C ASP A 170 13.22 -10.49 -18.30
N GLY A 171 12.29 -9.80 -18.96
CA GLY A 171 10.85 -10.00 -18.76
C GLY A 171 10.28 -9.35 -17.49
N TRP A 172 11.09 -8.58 -16.76
CA TRP A 172 10.66 -7.74 -15.65
C TRP A 172 10.54 -6.28 -16.08
N LEU A 173 9.65 -5.54 -15.40
CA LEU A 173 9.52 -4.09 -15.54
C LEU A 173 10.34 -3.39 -14.46
N ASP A 174 10.93 -2.25 -14.81
CA ASP A 174 11.61 -1.36 -13.86
C ASP A 174 10.60 -0.39 -13.24
N PHE A 175 10.39 -0.51 -11.92
CA PHE A 175 9.50 0.37 -11.18
C PHE A 175 9.93 1.85 -11.26
N ASN A 176 11.23 2.11 -11.05
CA ASN A 176 11.72 3.49 -10.98
C ASN A 176 11.63 4.16 -12.36
N LYS A 177 12.02 3.45 -13.41
CA LYS A 177 11.90 3.93 -14.80
C LYS A 177 10.43 4.11 -15.19
N GLY A 178 9.58 3.13 -14.91
CA GLY A 178 8.15 3.21 -15.21
C GLY A 178 7.46 4.39 -14.52
N CYS A 179 7.79 4.66 -13.26
CA CYS A 179 7.30 5.84 -12.54
C CYS A 179 7.84 7.16 -13.11
N ALA A 180 9.14 7.20 -13.53
CA ALA A 180 9.74 8.41 -14.08
C ALA A 180 9.17 8.78 -15.46
N GLU A 181 8.84 7.79 -16.28
CA GLU A 181 8.30 7.96 -17.64
C GLU A 181 6.76 8.03 -17.67
N ALA A 182 6.08 7.81 -16.54
CA ALA A 182 4.63 7.83 -16.46
C ALA A 182 4.04 9.20 -16.83
N ALA A 183 2.93 9.19 -17.56
CA ALA A 183 2.15 10.38 -17.82
C ALA A 183 1.63 11.00 -16.50
N PRO A 184 1.25 12.28 -16.48
CA PRO A 184 0.63 12.88 -15.30
C PRO A 184 -0.57 12.05 -14.83
N PHE A 185 -0.64 11.80 -13.51
CA PHE A 185 -1.72 11.01 -12.93
C PHE A 185 -3.06 11.74 -13.02
N VAL A 186 -4.07 11.04 -13.52
CA VAL A 186 -5.45 11.52 -13.56
C VAL A 186 -6.26 10.72 -12.55
N ARG A 187 -6.77 11.41 -11.52
CA ARG A 187 -7.62 10.80 -10.49
C ARG A 187 -8.87 10.20 -11.14
N PRO A 188 -9.15 8.89 -10.95
CA PRO A 188 -10.40 8.30 -11.43
C PRO A 188 -11.61 8.92 -10.75
N ALA A 189 -12.71 9.08 -11.49
CA ALA A 189 -13.95 9.66 -10.97
C ALA A 189 -14.50 8.87 -9.77
N LYS A 190 -14.33 7.55 -9.77
CA LYS A 190 -14.68 6.64 -8.67
C LYS A 190 -13.58 5.60 -8.49
N ALA A 191 -12.61 5.89 -7.65
CA ALA A 191 -11.51 4.98 -7.35
C ALA A 191 -11.99 3.72 -6.62
N ASN A 192 -12.80 3.89 -5.57
CA ASN A 192 -13.26 2.83 -4.68
C ASN A 192 -14.62 3.15 -4.07
N SER A 193 -15.20 2.16 -3.38
CA SER A 193 -16.24 2.32 -2.36
C SER A 193 -15.66 1.97 -0.98
N ASN A 194 -16.40 2.28 0.09
CA ASN A 194 -15.97 1.96 1.46
C ASN A 194 -15.84 0.46 1.72
N ASP A 195 -16.63 -0.36 1.02
CA ASP A 195 -16.65 -1.82 1.18
C ASP A 195 -15.66 -2.56 0.28
N ASP A 196 -15.03 -1.87 -0.68
CA ASP A 196 -13.98 -2.48 -1.49
C ASP A 196 -12.80 -2.89 -0.62
N ILE A 197 -12.10 -3.95 -1.00
CA ILE A 197 -10.91 -4.42 -0.30
C ILE A 197 -9.72 -3.54 -0.71
N SER A 198 -9.10 -2.86 0.26
CA SER A 198 -7.89 -2.07 0.05
C SER A 198 -6.61 -2.84 0.38
N LEU A 199 -6.71 -3.77 1.33
CA LEU A 199 -5.57 -4.46 1.90
C LEU A 199 -5.93 -5.91 2.22
N MET A 200 -5.05 -6.84 1.89
CA MET A 200 -5.21 -8.25 2.20
C MET A 200 -3.93 -8.82 2.80
N TYR A 201 -4.04 -9.49 3.94
CA TYR A 201 -2.95 -10.21 4.57
C TYR A 201 -3.13 -11.71 4.47
N PHE A 202 -2.01 -12.42 4.32
CA PHE A 202 -1.94 -13.85 4.54
C PHE A 202 -1.38 -14.11 5.94
N THR A 203 -2.21 -14.65 6.81
CA THR A 203 -1.85 -14.94 8.21
C THR A 203 -1.58 -16.42 8.41
N SER A 204 -0.71 -16.77 9.36
CA SER A 204 -0.46 -18.18 9.74
C SER A 204 -1.76 -18.81 10.26
N GLY A 205 -2.27 -19.80 9.51
CA GLY A 205 -3.42 -20.60 9.96
C GLY A 205 -2.98 -21.67 10.97
N THR A 206 -3.86 -22.05 11.86
CA THR A 206 -3.64 -23.19 12.79
C THR A 206 -3.70 -24.56 12.09
N THR A 207 -4.13 -24.61 10.82
CA THR A 207 -4.49 -25.83 10.09
C THR A 207 -3.72 -26.00 8.77
N GLY A 208 -2.51 -25.44 8.62
CA GLY A 208 -1.66 -25.63 7.43
C GLY A 208 -1.50 -24.38 6.58
N GLU A 209 -2.27 -24.21 5.49
CA GLU A 209 -2.07 -23.09 4.56
C GLU A 209 -2.51 -21.74 5.15
N PRO A 210 -1.84 -20.64 4.78
CA PRO A 210 -2.17 -19.30 5.27
C PRO A 210 -3.60 -18.87 4.91
N LYS A 211 -4.28 -18.21 5.87
CA LYS A 211 -5.62 -17.66 5.65
C LYS A 211 -5.54 -16.23 5.12
N MET A 212 -6.44 -15.88 4.21
CA MET A 212 -6.61 -14.50 3.74
C MET A 212 -7.46 -13.71 4.71
N VAL A 213 -6.98 -12.52 5.11
CA VAL A 213 -7.69 -11.55 5.93
C VAL A 213 -7.80 -10.26 5.14
N ALA A 214 -9.02 -9.91 4.75
CA ALA A 214 -9.33 -8.73 3.95
C ALA A 214 -9.69 -7.55 4.85
N HIS A 215 -9.25 -6.36 4.45
CA HIS A 215 -9.58 -5.09 5.09
C HIS A 215 -10.14 -4.13 4.04
N SER A 216 -11.26 -3.49 4.38
CA SER A 216 -11.91 -2.50 3.51
C SER A 216 -11.13 -1.19 3.44
N PHE A 217 -11.55 -0.29 2.53
CA PHE A 217 -10.95 1.04 2.44
C PHE A 217 -11.11 1.85 3.74
N THR A 218 -12.10 1.58 4.57
CA THR A 218 -12.30 2.28 5.85
C THR A 218 -11.41 1.78 6.99
N TYR A 219 -10.67 0.68 6.79
CA TYR A 219 -9.78 0.08 7.80
C TYR A 219 -8.84 1.08 8.50
N PRO A 220 -8.17 2.03 7.80
CA PRO A 220 -7.29 3.00 8.44
C PRO A 220 -8.01 3.90 9.48
N LEU A 221 -9.30 4.16 9.31
CA LEU A 221 -10.08 4.95 10.28
C LEU A 221 -10.23 4.24 11.63
N GLY A 222 -10.28 2.91 11.64
CA GLY A 222 -10.29 2.11 12.87
C GLY A 222 -8.99 2.25 13.68
N HIS A 223 -7.88 2.57 13.02
CA HIS A 223 -6.58 2.79 13.68
C HIS A 223 -6.42 4.18 14.34
N ILE A 224 -7.39 5.08 14.20
CA ILE A 224 -7.39 6.35 14.96
C ILE A 224 -7.32 6.07 16.46
N ILE A 225 -8.08 5.08 16.95
CA ILE A 225 -8.04 4.69 18.38
C ILE A 225 -6.63 4.25 18.78
N THR A 226 -6.06 3.31 18.05
CA THR A 226 -4.75 2.75 18.39
C THR A 226 -3.63 3.76 18.21
N GLY A 227 -3.65 4.55 17.14
CA GLY A 227 -2.65 5.58 16.89
C GLY A 227 -2.67 6.70 17.93
N SER A 228 -3.80 7.36 18.06
CA SER A 228 -3.89 8.59 18.88
C SER A 228 -4.06 8.33 20.38
N TYR A 229 -4.82 7.30 20.76
CA TYR A 229 -5.20 7.11 22.18
C TYR A 229 -4.50 5.94 22.86
N TRP A 230 -3.94 4.99 22.11
CA TRP A 230 -3.13 3.91 22.68
C TRP A 230 -1.62 4.19 22.56
N HIS A 231 -1.15 4.50 21.35
CA HIS A 231 0.27 4.79 21.10
C HIS A 231 0.64 6.25 21.33
N ASN A 232 -0.32 7.13 21.61
CA ASN A 232 -0.13 8.56 21.87
C ASN A 232 0.67 9.27 20.76
N LEU A 233 0.37 8.95 19.49
CA LEU A 233 0.97 9.58 18.33
C LEU A 233 0.21 10.88 18.00
N HIS A 234 0.95 12.02 17.94
CA HIS A 234 0.39 13.36 17.72
C HIS A 234 1.03 14.05 16.51
#